data_2b43614ce38b2523b9fdf5d45869df3e
#
_entry.id   2b43614ce38b2523b9fdf5d45869df3e
#
_cell.length_a   1.000
_cell.length_b   1.000
_cell.length_c   1.000
_cell.angle_alpha   90.00
_cell.angle_beta   90.00
_cell.angle_gamma   90.00
#
_symmetry.space_group_name_H-M   'P 1'
#
loop_
_entity.id
_entity.type
_entity.pdbx_description
1 polymer ?
#
loop_
_entity_poly.entity_id
_entity_poly.type
_entity_poly.pdbx_seq_one_letter_code
_entity_poly.pdbx_strand_id
1 'polypeptide(L)'
;MKKIFFLIPLIIISCKKESKIQETQNTDSLATTTEQTANPEKTDSSAVKMKDSIINNAPKTKEVLRTGVMREVRDGQIIRTVDGEHLPITLGEEFTKDNQELVLKIADYSNPEIKAKISTKEKDFNIRFNQIKLPNGDYDGPFGRDLTYEIKNKGEVWLIIGKSNMASGNTKGNFTVSIE
;
A
#
# COMPACT_ATOMS: atom_id res chain seq x y z
N MET A 1 -40.75 28.21 -31.04
CA MET A 1 -39.51 27.75 -30.46
C MET A 1 -39.40 26.24 -30.67
N LYS A 2 -38.60 25.81 -31.64
CA LYS A 2 -38.48 24.40 -32.08
C LYS A 2 -37.43 23.68 -31.23
N LYS A 3 -37.85 22.66 -30.47
CA LYS A 3 -36.95 21.79 -29.73
C LYS A 3 -36.44 20.71 -30.69
N ILE A 4 -35.13 20.74 -30.97
CA ILE A 4 -34.43 19.73 -31.78
C ILE A 4 -33.91 18.67 -30.78
N PHE A 5 -34.48 17.45 -30.89
CA PHE A 5 -33.98 16.26 -30.23
C PHE A 5 -32.89 15.62 -31.08
N PHE A 6 -31.63 15.63 -30.61
CA PHE A 6 -30.56 14.87 -31.22
C PHE A 6 -30.55 13.45 -30.62
N LEU A 7 -30.93 12.49 -31.41
CA LEU A 7 -30.82 11.05 -31.09
C LEU A 7 -29.44 10.58 -31.56
N ILE A 8 -28.57 10.21 -30.61
CA ILE A 8 -27.27 9.62 -30.91
C ILE A 8 -27.43 8.10 -30.87
N PRO A 9 -27.12 7.35 -31.95
CA PRO A 9 -27.15 5.89 -31.91
C PRO A 9 -25.91 5.33 -31.19
N LEU A 10 -26.18 4.46 -30.20
CA LEU A 10 -25.19 3.69 -29.45
C LEU A 10 -24.71 2.51 -30.30
N ILE A 11 -23.48 2.56 -30.82
CA ILE A 11 -22.84 1.44 -31.49
C ILE A 11 -22.08 0.60 -30.47
N ILE A 12 -22.60 -0.59 -30.19
CA ILE A 12 -21.93 -1.59 -29.37
C ILE A 12 -21.07 -2.47 -30.28
N ILE A 13 -19.75 -2.31 -30.23
CA ILE A 13 -18.81 -3.21 -30.90
C ILE A 13 -18.36 -4.24 -29.85
N SER A 14 -18.95 -5.45 -29.98
CA SER A 14 -18.53 -6.63 -29.25
C SER A 14 -17.39 -7.32 -29.98
N CYS A 15 -16.16 -7.24 -29.47
CA CYS A 15 -15.06 -8.07 -29.94
C CYS A 15 -14.87 -9.26 -29.02
N LYS A 16 -15.32 -10.42 -29.47
CA LYS A 16 -15.06 -11.72 -28.85
C LYS A 16 -13.73 -12.25 -29.40
N LYS A 17 -12.73 -12.43 -28.55
CA LYS A 17 -11.46 -13.07 -28.92
C LYS A 17 -11.35 -14.40 -28.18
N GLU A 18 -11.53 -15.47 -28.93
CA GLU A 18 -11.25 -16.83 -28.48
C GLU A 18 -9.74 -17.08 -28.47
N SER A 19 -9.21 -17.59 -27.36
CA SER A 19 -7.85 -18.10 -27.26
C SER A 19 -7.87 -19.61 -27.26
N LYS A 20 -7.23 -20.17 -28.27
CA LYS A 20 -6.99 -21.61 -28.44
C LYS A 20 -6.04 -22.14 -27.36
N ILE A 21 -6.46 -23.20 -26.73
CA ILE A 21 -5.65 -24.09 -25.90
C ILE A 21 -4.79 -24.94 -26.82
N GLN A 22 -3.49 -24.98 -26.62
CA GLN A 22 -2.62 -26.03 -27.13
C GLN A 22 -2.08 -26.84 -25.96
N GLU A 23 -2.62 -28.04 -25.87
CA GLU A 23 -2.05 -29.15 -25.11
C GLU A 23 -0.75 -29.60 -25.80
N THR A 24 0.31 -29.79 -25.00
CA THR A 24 1.42 -30.64 -25.40
C THR A 24 1.76 -31.53 -24.21
N GLN A 25 1.30 -32.77 -24.33
CA GLN A 25 1.79 -33.92 -23.55
C GLN A 25 3.23 -34.22 -23.95
N ASN A 26 4.06 -34.49 -23.01
CA ASN A 26 5.08 -35.56 -23.17
C ASN A 26 5.40 -36.21 -21.84
N THR A 27 5.28 -37.49 -21.97
CA THR A 27 5.33 -38.62 -21.06
C THR A 27 6.77 -39.00 -20.72
N ASP A 28 6.88 -39.71 -19.54
CA ASP A 28 7.83 -40.79 -19.19
C ASP A 28 9.24 -40.35 -18.72
N SER A 29 9.76 -40.86 -17.65
CA SER A 29 9.90 -42.20 -17.10
C SER A 29 10.60 -42.22 -15.73
N LEU A 30 10.04 -43.02 -14.87
CA LEU A 30 10.60 -44.09 -14.02
C LEU A 30 11.77 -43.82 -13.07
N ALA A 31 11.41 -43.97 -11.81
CA ALA A 31 11.91 -44.85 -10.75
C ALA A 31 13.37 -44.71 -10.28
N THR A 32 13.57 -44.59 -8.98
CA THR A 32 13.90 -45.71 -8.10
C THR A 32 14.07 -45.26 -6.65
N THR A 33 13.37 -45.95 -5.80
CA THR A 33 13.43 -46.14 -4.37
C THR A 33 14.84 -46.17 -3.77
N THR A 34 15.03 -45.60 -2.58
CA THR A 34 15.62 -46.29 -1.44
C THR A 34 15.26 -45.57 -0.12
N GLU A 35 14.64 -46.34 0.75
CA GLU A 35 14.42 -46.06 2.17
C GLU A 35 15.73 -46.05 2.94
N GLN A 36 15.79 -45.28 4.03
CA GLN A 36 16.15 -45.72 5.39
C GLN A 36 16.24 -44.51 6.32
N THR A 37 15.34 -44.42 7.24
CA THR A 37 15.34 -44.82 8.67
C THR A 37 16.04 -43.89 9.64
N ALA A 38 15.21 -43.44 10.59
CA ALA A 38 15.41 -43.14 12.03
C ALA A 38 16.14 -41.88 12.48
N ASN A 39 15.39 -40.92 12.89
CA ASN A 39 15.15 -40.29 14.24
C ASN A 39 16.27 -40.51 15.32
N PRO A 40 16.40 -39.63 16.36
CA PRO A 40 15.66 -38.42 16.73
C PRO A 40 16.53 -37.25 17.23
N GLU A 41 15.81 -36.15 17.51
CA GLU A 41 16.16 -35.12 18.51
C GLU A 41 17.25 -34.12 18.19
N LYS A 42 16.79 -32.93 17.83
CA LYS A 42 17.03 -31.73 18.63
C LYS A 42 16.04 -30.65 18.17
N THR A 43 15.17 -30.30 19.08
CA THR A 43 14.40 -29.05 19.04
C THR A 43 15.40 -27.92 19.04
N ASP A 44 15.72 -27.43 17.84
CA ASP A 44 16.31 -26.11 17.70
C ASP A 44 15.21 -25.21 17.20
N SER A 45 14.77 -24.40 18.14
CA SER A 45 13.82 -23.33 17.93
C SER A 45 14.49 -22.30 17.03
N SER A 46 14.64 -22.63 15.76
CA SER A 46 14.97 -21.67 14.73
C SER A 46 13.78 -20.77 14.58
N ALA A 47 13.76 -19.74 15.42
CA ALA A 47 13.00 -18.55 15.16
C ALA A 47 13.16 -18.25 13.65
N VAL A 48 12.10 -18.46 12.90
CA VAL A 48 12.00 -18.03 11.53
C VAL A 48 12.30 -16.54 11.55
N LYS A 49 13.54 -16.18 11.23
CA LYS A 49 13.88 -14.84 10.85
C LYS A 49 13.06 -14.56 9.61
N MET A 50 11.85 -14.08 9.80
CA MET A 50 11.12 -13.42 8.74
C MET A 50 12.08 -12.38 8.19
N LYS A 51 12.45 -12.55 6.95
CA LYS A 51 13.33 -11.62 6.27
C LYS A 51 12.68 -10.25 6.30
N ASP A 52 13.16 -9.39 7.16
CA ASP A 52 12.92 -7.95 7.24
C ASP A 52 13.36 -7.20 5.97
N SER A 53 13.35 -7.86 4.82
CA SER A 53 14.02 -7.34 3.63
C SER A 53 13.34 -6.12 3.01
N ILE A 54 12.10 -5.86 3.37
CA ILE A 54 11.36 -4.69 2.85
C ILE A 54 11.46 -3.50 3.80
N ILE A 55 11.71 -3.77 5.07
CA ILE A 55 11.71 -2.79 6.16
C ILE A 55 13.12 -2.29 6.44
N ASN A 56 14.14 -3.06 6.10
CA ASN A 56 15.54 -2.72 6.37
C ASN A 56 16.01 -1.47 5.61
N ASN A 57 15.37 -1.09 4.54
CA ASN A 57 15.67 0.13 3.79
C ASN A 57 14.85 1.34 4.24
N ALA A 58 13.77 1.13 5.00
CA ALA A 58 12.99 2.21 5.57
C ALA A 58 13.72 2.83 6.76
N PRO A 59 13.51 4.12 7.04
CA PRO A 59 14.00 4.74 8.26
C PRO A 59 13.53 3.89 9.44
N LYS A 60 14.44 3.61 10.38
CA LYS A 60 14.23 2.66 11.49
C LYS A 60 12.95 2.96 12.26
N THR A 61 11.91 2.23 11.96
CA THR A 61 10.74 2.16 12.81
C THR A 61 10.58 0.71 13.26
N LYS A 62 10.64 0.48 14.53
CA LYS A 62 10.42 -0.85 15.14
C LYS A 62 8.97 -1.31 15.04
N GLU A 63 8.10 -0.51 14.49
CA GLU A 63 6.64 -0.64 14.59
C GLU A 63 6.00 -1.32 13.40
N VAL A 64 6.78 -1.59 12.36
CA VAL A 64 6.27 -2.14 11.11
C VAL A 64 5.78 -3.59 11.24
N LEU A 65 6.17 -4.30 12.27
CA LEU A 65 5.76 -5.68 12.55
C LEU A 65 4.85 -5.81 13.77
N ARG A 66 4.25 -4.73 14.24
CA ARG A 66 3.27 -4.81 15.33
C ARG A 66 1.98 -5.47 14.86
N THR A 67 1.33 -6.16 15.79
CA THR A 67 -0.04 -6.63 15.61
C THR A 67 -0.92 -5.47 15.17
N GLY A 68 -1.71 -5.67 14.12
CA GLY A 68 -2.61 -4.64 13.59
C GLY A 68 -2.03 -3.77 12.47
N VAL A 69 -0.79 -3.98 12.05
CA VAL A 69 -0.21 -3.30 10.89
C VAL A 69 -0.07 -4.26 9.72
N MET A 70 -0.81 -4.02 8.66
CA MET A 70 -0.78 -4.81 7.43
C MET A 70 -0.11 -4.03 6.30
N ARG A 71 0.59 -4.73 5.40
CA ARG A 71 1.20 -4.16 4.20
C ARG A 71 0.89 -4.99 2.97
N GLU A 72 0.39 -4.33 1.94
CA GLU A 72 0.11 -4.91 0.63
C GLU A 72 0.70 -4.01 -0.46
N VAL A 73 1.12 -4.61 -1.58
CA VAL A 73 1.53 -3.86 -2.77
C VAL A 73 0.66 -4.32 -3.93
N ARG A 74 -0.04 -3.37 -4.56
CA ARG A 74 -0.93 -3.62 -5.68
C ARG A 74 -0.79 -2.51 -6.71
N ASP A 75 -0.47 -2.87 -7.96
CA ASP A 75 -0.46 -1.95 -9.12
C ASP A 75 0.33 -0.64 -8.88
N GLY A 76 1.47 -0.73 -8.18
CA GLY A 76 2.30 0.43 -7.88
C GLY A 76 1.88 1.20 -6.62
N GLN A 77 0.75 0.87 -6.03
CA GLN A 77 0.34 1.38 -4.72
C GLN A 77 0.87 0.49 -3.60
N ILE A 78 1.36 1.11 -2.56
CA ILE A 78 1.66 0.48 -1.27
C ILE A 78 0.47 0.77 -0.37
N ILE A 79 -0.17 -0.25 0.14
CA ILE A 79 -1.31 -0.12 1.04
C ILE A 79 -0.87 -0.55 2.43
N ARG A 80 -0.99 0.33 3.39
CA ARG A 80 -0.76 0.04 4.81
C ARG A 80 -2.07 0.20 5.55
N THR A 81 -2.40 -0.77 6.39
CA THR A 81 -3.55 -0.67 7.28
C THR A 81 -3.07 -0.69 8.72
N VAL A 82 -3.50 0.27 9.48
CA VAL A 82 -3.25 0.40 10.93
C VAL A 82 -4.59 0.53 11.64
N ASP A 83 -4.61 0.10 12.88
CA ASP A 83 -5.76 0.28 13.75
C ASP A 83 -5.64 1.63 14.46
N GLY A 84 -6.71 2.43 14.42
CA GLY A 84 -6.76 3.74 15.07
C GLY A 84 -6.63 3.68 16.60
N GLU A 85 -6.92 2.55 17.22
CA GLU A 85 -6.71 2.34 18.65
C GLU A 85 -5.22 2.26 19.03
N HIS A 86 -4.35 1.97 18.07
CA HIS A 86 -2.89 1.85 18.28
C HIS A 86 -2.12 3.14 18.01
N LEU A 87 -2.81 4.27 17.84
CA LEU A 87 -2.15 5.57 17.72
C LEU A 87 -1.66 6.07 19.09
N PRO A 88 -0.53 6.83 19.15
CA PRO A 88 0.28 7.29 18.03
C PRO A 88 1.19 6.20 17.42
N ILE A 89 1.46 6.29 16.13
CA ILE A 89 2.31 5.35 15.42
C ILE A 89 3.28 6.07 14.47
N THR A 90 4.45 5.48 14.24
CA THR A 90 5.38 5.90 13.19
C THR A 90 5.70 4.71 12.29
N LEU A 91 5.48 4.86 11.00
CA LEU A 91 5.71 3.84 9.99
C LEU A 91 6.85 4.26 9.06
N GLY A 92 7.78 3.33 8.79
CA GLY A 92 8.78 3.48 7.75
C GLY A 92 8.30 2.90 6.43
N GLU A 93 8.62 3.57 5.32
CA GLU A 93 8.32 3.07 3.97
C GLU A 93 9.37 3.56 2.97
N GLU A 94 9.41 2.92 1.80
CA GLU A 94 10.30 3.27 0.71
C GLU A 94 9.54 3.30 -0.62
N PHE A 95 9.76 4.36 -1.39
CA PHE A 95 9.41 4.38 -2.80
C PHE A 95 10.61 3.95 -3.64
N THR A 96 10.45 2.81 -4.34
CA THR A 96 11.49 2.22 -5.20
C THR A 96 11.28 2.51 -6.69
N LYS A 97 10.08 2.94 -7.06
CA LYS A 97 9.69 3.26 -8.45
C LYS A 97 9.12 4.66 -8.53
N ASP A 98 9.27 5.26 -9.71
CA ASP A 98 8.59 6.51 -10.00
C ASP A 98 7.05 6.30 -9.95
N ASN A 99 6.35 7.33 -9.52
CA ASN A 99 4.89 7.34 -9.41
C ASN A 99 4.29 6.31 -8.43
N GLN A 100 5.06 5.80 -7.48
CA GLN A 100 4.51 5.04 -6.37
C GLN A 100 3.69 5.96 -5.44
N GLU A 101 2.71 5.35 -4.81
CA GLU A 101 1.81 6.00 -3.86
C GLU A 101 1.65 5.11 -2.63
N LEU A 102 1.64 5.71 -1.45
CA LEU A 102 1.27 5.03 -0.21
C LEU A 102 -0.17 5.43 0.15
N VAL A 103 -1.04 4.43 0.27
CA VAL A 103 -2.37 4.55 0.84
C VAL A 103 -2.31 4.00 2.26
N LEU A 104 -2.30 4.89 3.23
CA LEU A 104 -2.31 4.53 4.64
C LEU A 104 -3.74 4.59 5.17
N LYS A 105 -4.33 3.43 5.40
CA LYS A 105 -5.68 3.26 5.93
C LYS A 105 -5.62 3.15 7.45
N ILE A 106 -6.38 3.96 8.13
CA ILE A 106 -6.51 3.96 9.59
C ILE A 106 -7.94 3.48 9.88
N ALA A 107 -8.05 2.25 10.31
CA ALA A 107 -9.34 1.65 10.70
C ALA A 107 -9.78 2.20 12.07
N ASP A 108 -11.07 2.23 12.29
CA ASP A 108 -11.70 2.57 13.58
C ASP A 108 -11.21 3.89 14.22
N TYR A 109 -10.86 4.86 13.36
CA TYR A 109 -10.43 6.17 13.81
C TYR A 109 -11.54 6.89 14.56
N SER A 110 -11.25 7.37 15.77
CA SER A 110 -12.26 7.96 16.66
C SER A 110 -11.91 9.34 17.23
N ASN A 111 -10.68 9.81 16.99
CA ASN A 111 -10.25 11.13 17.49
C ASN A 111 -10.87 12.27 16.67
N PRO A 112 -11.09 13.45 17.26
CA PRO A 112 -11.68 14.59 16.56
C PRO A 112 -10.70 15.32 15.61
N GLU A 113 -9.42 15.08 15.74
CA GLU A 113 -8.35 15.68 14.92
C GLU A 113 -7.29 14.67 14.63
N ILE A 114 -6.80 14.61 13.40
CA ILE A 114 -5.65 13.83 13.00
C ILE A 114 -4.46 14.74 12.71
N LYS A 115 -3.32 14.43 13.30
CA LYS A 115 -2.03 15.04 12.99
C LYS A 115 -1.13 14.00 12.37
N ALA A 116 -0.55 14.34 11.21
CA ALA A 116 0.37 13.45 10.55
C ALA A 116 1.56 14.21 9.96
N LYS A 117 2.72 13.56 9.93
CA LYS A 117 3.96 14.15 9.44
C LYS A 117 4.76 13.16 8.63
N ILE A 118 5.22 13.60 7.45
CA ILE A 118 6.20 12.89 6.62
C ILE A 118 7.59 13.43 6.94
N SER A 119 8.51 12.53 7.29
CA SER A 119 9.93 12.83 7.50
C SER A 119 10.80 12.04 6.54
N THR A 120 11.82 12.66 5.98
CA THR A 120 12.79 12.06 5.04
C THR A 120 14.17 12.63 5.27
N LYS A 121 15.20 11.88 4.94
CA LYS A 121 16.60 12.33 5.00
C LYS A 121 16.98 13.18 3.79
N GLU A 122 16.43 12.86 2.63
CA GLU A 122 16.66 13.57 1.38
C GLU A 122 15.87 14.87 1.36
N LYS A 123 16.57 16.02 1.18
CA LYS A 123 15.94 17.34 1.16
C LYS A 123 15.11 17.57 -0.09
N ASP A 124 15.51 16.99 -1.20
CA ASP A 124 14.89 17.14 -2.53
C ASP A 124 13.86 16.05 -2.85
N PHE A 125 13.52 15.20 -1.86
CA PHE A 125 12.51 14.18 -2.07
C PHE A 125 11.14 14.82 -2.29
N ASN A 126 10.59 14.64 -3.48
CA ASN A 126 9.27 15.11 -3.86
C ASN A 126 8.18 14.18 -3.30
N ILE A 127 7.78 14.44 -2.07
CA ILE A 127 6.77 13.66 -1.35
C ILE A 127 5.87 14.57 -0.50
N ARG A 128 4.58 14.28 -0.45
CA ARG A 128 3.60 15.00 0.35
C ARG A 128 2.36 14.15 0.64
N PHE A 129 1.49 14.62 1.52
CA PHE A 129 0.10 14.18 1.57
C PHE A 129 -0.64 14.77 0.37
N ASN A 130 -1.07 13.90 -0.55
CA ASN A 130 -1.85 14.32 -1.71
C ASN A 130 -3.31 14.52 -1.33
N GLN A 131 -3.86 13.59 -0.53
CA GLN A 131 -5.26 13.64 -0.11
C GLN A 131 -5.45 12.99 1.26
N ILE A 132 -6.51 13.38 1.92
CA ILE A 132 -7.17 12.64 3.00
C ILE A 132 -8.53 12.18 2.51
N LYS A 133 -8.90 10.91 2.76
CA LYS A 133 -10.27 10.41 2.60
C LYS A 133 -10.91 10.30 3.97
N LEU A 134 -12.07 10.88 4.11
CA LEU A 134 -12.84 10.93 5.35
C LEU A 134 -13.77 9.73 5.49
N PRO A 135 -14.26 9.40 6.70
CA PRO A 135 -15.17 8.29 6.92
C PRO A 135 -16.51 8.39 6.14
N ASN A 136 -16.95 9.60 5.81
CA ASN A 136 -18.14 9.83 4.98
C ASN A 136 -17.89 9.59 3.47
N GLY A 137 -16.63 9.32 3.08
CA GLY A 137 -16.22 9.08 1.70
C GLY A 137 -15.70 10.30 0.95
N ASP A 138 -15.76 11.49 1.54
CA ASP A 138 -15.23 12.72 0.95
C ASP A 138 -13.71 12.73 0.93
N TYR A 139 -13.13 13.47 -0.01
CA TYR A 139 -11.71 13.70 -0.15
C TYR A 139 -11.38 15.16 -0.02
N ASP A 140 -10.25 15.46 0.62
CA ASP A 140 -9.69 16.80 0.69
C ASP A 140 -8.17 16.78 0.44
N GLY A 141 -7.61 17.91 0.04
CA GLY A 141 -6.18 18.06 -0.27
C GLY A 141 -5.95 18.99 -1.47
N PRO A 142 -4.70 19.17 -1.89
CA PRO A 142 -3.49 18.58 -1.33
C PRO A 142 -2.93 19.32 -0.12
N PHE A 143 -2.06 18.60 0.64
CA PHE A 143 -1.34 19.15 1.78
C PHE A 143 0.17 19.13 1.53
N GLY A 144 0.95 19.60 2.51
CA GLY A 144 2.41 19.47 2.52
C GLY A 144 2.91 18.14 3.09
N ARG A 145 4.05 18.22 3.80
CA ARG A 145 4.59 17.08 4.58
C ARG A 145 4.03 17.02 6.00
N ASP A 146 3.37 18.07 6.44
CA ASP A 146 2.66 18.17 7.70
C ASP A 146 1.17 18.31 7.39
N LEU A 147 0.34 17.56 8.11
CA LEU A 147 -1.11 17.56 8.00
C LEU A 147 -1.72 17.66 9.40
N THR A 148 -2.66 18.56 9.54
CA THR A 148 -3.58 18.63 10.69
C THR A 148 -4.97 18.79 10.12
N TYR A 149 -5.90 17.90 10.52
CA TYR A 149 -7.23 17.88 9.93
C TYR A 149 -8.29 17.49 10.97
N GLU A 150 -9.41 18.22 10.97
CA GLU A 150 -10.56 17.94 11.83
C GLU A 150 -11.37 16.76 11.27
N ILE A 151 -11.61 15.73 12.08
CA ILE A 151 -12.40 14.55 11.73
C ILE A 151 -13.74 14.61 12.46
N LYS A 152 -14.81 14.85 11.72
CA LYS A 152 -16.17 15.01 12.28
C LYS A 152 -16.89 13.70 12.57
N ASN A 153 -16.53 12.63 11.85
CA ASN A 153 -17.19 11.34 11.95
C ASN A 153 -16.16 10.25 12.29
N LYS A 154 -16.55 9.31 13.13
CA LYS A 154 -15.73 8.12 13.40
C LYS A 154 -15.77 7.17 12.21
N GLY A 155 -14.70 6.39 12.01
CA GLY A 155 -14.62 5.39 10.96
C GLY A 155 -13.25 5.31 10.31
N GLU A 156 -13.18 4.77 9.11
CA GLU A 156 -11.93 4.60 8.39
C GLU A 156 -11.48 5.92 7.75
N VAL A 157 -10.23 6.32 8.01
CA VAL A 157 -9.56 7.48 7.41
C VAL A 157 -8.41 6.99 6.54
N TRP A 158 -8.24 7.55 5.35
CA TRP A 158 -7.08 7.25 4.50
C TRP A 158 -6.20 8.47 4.32
N LEU A 159 -4.90 8.30 4.47
CA LEU A 159 -3.89 9.28 4.08
C LEU A 159 -3.24 8.80 2.79
N ILE A 160 -3.34 9.59 1.72
CA ILE A 160 -2.79 9.26 0.40
C ILE A 160 -1.54 10.10 0.20
N ILE A 161 -0.41 9.41 0.08
CA ILE A 161 0.93 10.01 0.08
C ILE A 161 1.62 9.66 -1.23
N GLY A 162 2.18 10.66 -1.88
CA GLY A 162 2.88 10.47 -3.13
C GLY A 162 3.60 11.75 -3.57
N LYS A 163 4.09 11.74 -4.81
CA LYS A 163 4.74 12.92 -5.39
C LYS A 163 3.74 14.05 -5.64
N SER A 164 4.25 15.27 -5.64
CA SER A 164 3.56 16.41 -6.22
C SER A 164 3.84 16.47 -7.73
N ASN A 165 2.80 16.60 -8.54
CA ASN A 165 2.95 16.82 -9.99
C ASN A 165 3.41 18.26 -10.32
N MET A 166 3.35 19.16 -9.33
CA MET A 166 3.71 20.58 -9.47
C MET A 166 5.13 20.87 -8.98
N ALA A 167 5.83 19.89 -8.41
CA ALA A 167 7.17 20.05 -7.87
C ALA A 167 8.16 19.13 -8.59
N SER A 168 9.38 19.63 -8.71
CA SER A 168 10.54 18.82 -9.13
C SER A 168 11.15 18.13 -7.92
N GLY A 169 12.02 17.16 -8.17
CA GLY A 169 12.79 16.46 -7.15
C GLY A 169 12.76 14.96 -7.31
N ASN A 170 13.52 14.28 -6.49
CA ASN A 170 13.58 12.83 -6.48
C ASN A 170 12.24 12.26 -6.00
N THR A 171 11.77 11.20 -6.65
CA THR A 171 10.49 10.53 -6.30
C THR A 171 10.68 9.19 -5.63
N LYS A 172 11.92 8.75 -5.43
CA LYS A 172 12.32 7.49 -4.80
C LYS A 172 13.15 7.75 -3.56
N GLY A 173 12.98 6.94 -2.54
CA GLY A 173 13.72 7.05 -1.29
C GLY A 173 12.94 6.58 -0.09
N ASN A 174 13.59 6.65 1.06
CA ASN A 174 13.05 6.24 2.34
C ASN A 174 12.38 7.42 3.05
N PHE A 175 11.26 7.14 3.69
CA PHE A 175 10.55 8.12 4.50
C PHE A 175 9.84 7.47 5.69
N THR A 176 9.45 8.28 6.64
CA THR A 176 8.57 7.86 7.74
C THR A 176 7.30 8.70 7.74
N VAL A 177 6.22 8.08 8.20
CA VAL A 177 4.95 8.75 8.47
C VAL A 177 4.63 8.58 9.93
N SER A 178 4.56 9.67 10.67
CA SER A 178 4.09 9.70 12.05
C SER A 178 2.64 10.15 12.08
N ILE A 179 1.82 9.53 12.91
CA ILE A 179 0.38 9.82 13.08
C ILE A 179 0.09 9.91 14.57
N GLU A 180 -0.63 10.98 14.95
CA GLU A 180 -1.06 11.27 16.32
C GLU A 180 -2.57 11.55 16.37
#